data_f14fa53dbe687e3d1e7fdac4e032e3b5
#
_entry.id   f14fa53dbe687e3d1e7fdac4e032e3b5
#
_cell.length_a   1.000
_cell.length_b   1.000
_cell.length_c   1.000
_cell.angle_alpha   90.00
_cell.angle_beta   90.00
_cell.angle_gamma   90.00
#
_symmetry.space_group_name_H-M   'P 1'
#
loop_
_entity.id
_entity.type
_entity.pdbx_description
1 polymer ?
#
loop_
_entity_poly.entity_id
_entity_poly.type
_entity_poly.pdbx_seq_one_letter_code
_entity_poly.pdbx_strand_id
1 'polypeptide(L)'
;EVPPPPRPDGSGNRDSSAIVRSTPDLSRFDTVARLSPLDLAQIQDQGGARFERRALSGIDRWGVLPDGTLWIARVFQNRVWWVAPSGTRIRGDALPDPVLPVTDEDREIFYRQFPPELRGSAEKVNFAIVKPPFERAVAAPDGAIWLEKSRAYGDTLRQWQEINRTGVLQRVLRVRGDGVLIALAPGIALLAEPFPDGHRLLTYRIPQ
;
A
#
# COMPACT_ATOMS: atom_id res chain seq x y z
N GLU A 1 -8.66 -8.43 -8.90
CA GLU A 1 -8.00 -9.22 -7.86
C GLU A 1 -8.91 -10.37 -7.43
N VAL A 2 -8.38 -11.59 -7.35
CA VAL A 2 -9.13 -12.79 -6.95
C VAL A 2 -8.51 -13.35 -5.68
N PRO A 3 -9.27 -13.47 -4.58
CA PRO A 3 -8.77 -14.05 -3.34
C PRO A 3 -8.48 -15.55 -3.56
N PRO A 4 -7.45 -16.11 -2.90
CA PRO A 4 -7.16 -17.52 -2.95
C PRO A 4 -8.25 -18.31 -2.22
N PRO A 5 -8.40 -19.61 -2.49
CA PRO A 5 -9.23 -20.48 -1.69
C PRO A 5 -8.73 -20.55 -0.24
N PRO A 6 -9.58 -20.90 0.73
CA PRO A 6 -9.16 -21.19 2.09
C PRO A 6 -8.10 -22.29 2.12
N ARG A 7 -7.21 -22.28 3.10
CA ARG A 7 -6.22 -23.34 3.28
C ARG A 7 -6.93 -24.67 3.62
N PRO A 8 -6.37 -25.79 3.18
CA PRO A 8 -6.94 -27.13 3.48
C PRO A 8 -6.94 -27.49 4.98
N ASP A 9 -6.16 -26.77 5.79
CA ASP A 9 -6.08 -26.97 7.25
C ASP A 9 -7.33 -26.51 8.02
N GLY A 10 -8.34 -26.00 7.30
CA GLY A 10 -9.58 -25.49 7.92
C GLY A 10 -9.43 -24.18 8.67
N SER A 11 -8.25 -23.56 8.65
CA SER A 11 -8.00 -22.29 9.34
C SER A 11 -8.80 -21.10 8.78
N GLY A 12 -9.39 -21.24 7.59
CA GLY A 12 -10.01 -20.14 6.86
C GLY A 12 -9.03 -19.09 6.34
N ASN A 13 -7.75 -19.21 6.70
CA ASN A 13 -6.70 -18.30 6.27
C ASN A 13 -6.44 -18.45 4.77
N ARG A 14 -5.97 -17.38 4.13
CA ARG A 14 -5.68 -17.33 2.68
C ARG A 14 -4.23 -16.92 2.47
N ASP A 15 -3.55 -17.62 1.55
CA ASP A 15 -2.13 -17.36 1.32
C ASP A 15 -1.90 -15.99 0.68
N SER A 16 -2.57 -15.71 -0.43
CA SER A 16 -2.41 -14.46 -1.16
C SER A 16 -3.51 -14.30 -2.19
N SER A 17 -3.84 -13.06 -2.55
CA SER A 17 -4.73 -12.77 -3.68
C SER A 17 -3.98 -12.91 -4.99
N ALA A 18 -4.67 -13.37 -6.03
CA ALA A 18 -4.14 -13.41 -7.39
C ALA A 18 -4.60 -12.17 -8.18
N ILE A 19 -3.68 -11.60 -8.96
CA ILE A 19 -4.01 -10.64 -10.01
C ILE A 19 -4.20 -11.45 -11.28
N VAL A 20 -5.40 -11.41 -11.84
CA VAL A 20 -5.73 -12.14 -13.05
C VAL A 20 -5.98 -11.18 -14.21
N ARG A 21 -5.60 -11.61 -15.40
CA ARG A 21 -5.94 -11.00 -16.67
C ARG A 21 -6.98 -11.86 -17.33
N SER A 22 -8.00 -11.25 -17.93
CA SER A 22 -9.02 -11.97 -18.72
C SER A 22 -9.06 -11.46 -20.16
N THR A 23 -9.58 -12.28 -21.04
CA THR A 23 -10.06 -11.82 -22.35
C THR A 23 -11.29 -10.92 -22.19
N PRO A 24 -11.60 -10.02 -23.16
CA PRO A 24 -12.76 -9.12 -23.05
C PRO A 24 -14.09 -9.84 -22.84
N ASP A 25 -14.22 -11.03 -23.38
CA ASP A 25 -15.41 -11.91 -23.25
C ASP A 25 -15.43 -12.75 -21.98
N LEU A 26 -14.42 -12.59 -21.12
CA LEU A 26 -14.22 -13.35 -19.87
C LEU A 26 -14.12 -14.87 -20.06
N SER A 27 -13.85 -15.34 -21.28
CA SER A 27 -13.75 -16.77 -21.58
C SER A 27 -12.42 -17.40 -21.11
N ARG A 28 -11.39 -16.58 -20.89
CA ARG A 28 -10.07 -17.03 -20.46
C ARG A 28 -9.52 -16.15 -19.37
N PHE A 29 -8.96 -16.79 -18.34
CA PHE A 29 -8.28 -16.14 -17.22
C PHE A 29 -6.84 -16.64 -17.10
N ASP A 30 -5.93 -15.72 -16.83
CA ASP A 30 -4.52 -15.98 -16.66
C ASP A 30 -4.00 -15.28 -15.40
N THR A 31 -3.34 -16.03 -14.51
CA THR A 31 -2.75 -15.45 -13.29
C THR A 31 -1.43 -14.77 -13.64
N VAL A 32 -1.43 -13.45 -13.60
CA VAL A 32 -0.24 -12.63 -13.91
C VAL A 32 0.71 -12.56 -12.71
N ALA A 33 0.16 -12.40 -11.51
CA ALA A 33 0.93 -12.28 -10.27
C ALA A 33 0.10 -12.69 -9.06
N ARG A 34 0.78 -12.88 -7.93
CA ARG A 34 0.15 -13.00 -6.61
C ARG A 34 0.65 -11.87 -5.70
N LEU A 35 -0.24 -11.31 -4.90
CA LEU A 35 0.09 -10.34 -3.86
C LEU A 35 0.66 -11.03 -2.63
N SER A 36 1.30 -10.27 -1.75
CA SER A 36 1.74 -10.77 -0.45
C SER A 36 0.55 -11.23 0.41
N PRO A 37 0.70 -12.24 1.25
CA PRO A 37 -0.30 -12.59 2.24
C PRO A 37 -0.63 -11.40 3.13
N LEU A 38 -1.86 -11.34 3.65
CA LEU A 38 -2.23 -10.37 4.66
C LEU A 38 -1.59 -10.72 6.01
N ASP A 39 -1.25 -9.71 6.79
CA ASP A 39 -0.84 -9.89 8.18
C ASP A 39 -2.09 -10.10 9.04
N LEU A 40 -2.35 -11.36 9.41
CA LEU A 40 -3.54 -11.79 10.11
C LEU A 40 -3.24 -12.16 11.57
N ALA A 41 -4.17 -11.85 12.46
CA ALA A 41 -4.22 -12.36 13.81
C ALA A 41 -5.34 -13.40 13.92
N GLN A 42 -5.07 -14.51 14.59
CA GLN A 42 -6.11 -15.45 14.98
C GLN A 42 -6.79 -14.95 16.26
N ILE A 43 -8.10 -14.85 16.22
CA ILE A 43 -8.95 -14.46 17.35
C ILE A 43 -9.81 -15.64 17.73
N GLN A 44 -9.83 -15.96 19.03
CA GLN A 44 -10.74 -16.94 19.59
C GLN A 44 -11.94 -16.20 20.20
N ASP A 45 -13.13 -16.53 19.76
CA ASP A 45 -14.38 -16.06 20.37
C ASP A 45 -15.35 -17.21 20.59
N GLN A 46 -16.56 -16.92 21.08
CA GLN A 46 -17.58 -17.93 21.34
C GLN A 46 -18.04 -18.69 20.08
N GLY A 47 -17.81 -18.13 18.89
CA GLY A 47 -18.12 -18.73 17.59
C GLY A 47 -16.98 -19.58 17.02
N GLY A 48 -15.81 -19.63 17.71
CA GLY A 48 -14.63 -20.36 17.27
C GLY A 48 -13.46 -19.47 16.86
N ALA A 49 -12.49 -20.05 16.16
CA ALA A 49 -11.32 -19.33 15.66
C ALA A 49 -11.65 -18.57 14.37
N ARG A 50 -11.34 -17.27 14.34
CA ARG A 50 -11.41 -16.45 13.12
C ARG A 50 -10.12 -15.70 12.88
N PHE A 51 -9.89 -15.26 11.65
CA PHE A 51 -8.73 -14.48 11.28
C PHE A 51 -9.14 -13.06 10.94
N GLU A 52 -8.48 -12.07 11.57
CA GLU A 52 -8.65 -10.66 11.28
C GLU A 52 -7.33 -10.04 10.87
N ARG A 53 -7.39 -9.11 9.93
CA ARG A 53 -6.20 -8.35 9.55
C ARG A 53 -5.77 -7.48 10.73
N ARG A 54 -4.46 -7.52 11.05
CA ARG A 54 -3.88 -6.64 12.07
C ARG A 54 -4.05 -5.19 11.65
N ALA A 55 -4.52 -4.34 12.55
CA ALA A 55 -4.57 -2.91 12.32
C ALA A 55 -3.17 -2.35 12.07
N LEU A 56 -3.08 -1.31 11.26
CA LEU A 56 -1.84 -0.65 10.83
C LEU A 56 -0.88 -1.56 10.04
N SER A 57 -1.29 -2.78 9.68
CA SER A 57 -0.52 -3.63 8.77
C SER A 57 -0.59 -3.12 7.33
N GLY A 58 0.50 -3.30 6.59
CA GLY A 58 0.55 -2.94 5.17
C GLY A 58 -0.12 -3.96 4.25
N ILE A 59 -0.43 -3.51 3.04
CA ILE A 59 -0.82 -4.36 1.91
C ILE A 59 -0.06 -3.94 0.67
N ASP A 60 0.19 -4.88 -0.22
CA ASP A 60 0.73 -4.56 -1.53
C ASP A 60 -0.17 -3.56 -2.25
N ARG A 61 0.46 -2.63 -2.98
CA ARG A 61 -0.23 -1.71 -3.90
C ARG A 61 0.09 -2.13 -5.32
N TRP A 62 -0.86 -2.03 -6.21
CA TRP A 62 -0.65 -2.42 -7.59
C TRP A 62 -1.52 -1.63 -8.55
N GLY A 63 -1.17 -1.66 -9.80
CA GLY A 63 -1.93 -1.07 -10.89
C GLY A 63 -1.34 -1.46 -12.24
N VAL A 64 -1.97 -0.97 -13.30
CA VAL A 64 -1.56 -1.25 -14.68
C VAL A 64 -1.21 0.07 -15.35
N LEU A 65 -0.06 0.13 -16.01
CA LEU A 65 0.37 1.25 -16.81
C LEU A 65 -0.34 1.25 -18.19
N PRO A 66 -0.35 2.39 -18.91
CA PRO A 66 -1.00 2.48 -20.22
C PRO A 66 -0.48 1.47 -21.26
N ASP A 67 0.76 1.01 -21.14
CA ASP A 67 1.37 0.00 -22.00
C ASP A 67 1.00 -1.45 -21.60
N GLY A 68 0.10 -1.62 -20.62
CA GLY A 68 -0.31 -2.92 -20.10
C GLY A 68 0.66 -3.55 -19.10
N THR A 69 1.75 -2.88 -18.74
CA THR A 69 2.67 -3.35 -17.69
C THR A 69 1.99 -3.29 -16.33
N LEU A 70 1.91 -4.42 -15.64
CA LEU A 70 1.50 -4.49 -14.24
C LEU A 70 2.66 -4.04 -13.35
N TRP A 71 2.41 -3.15 -12.40
CA TRP A 71 3.35 -2.84 -11.33
C TRP A 71 2.79 -3.28 -9.97
N ILE A 72 3.68 -3.71 -9.06
CA ILE A 72 3.32 -4.15 -7.71
C ILE A 72 4.35 -3.60 -6.73
N ALA A 73 3.93 -2.70 -5.85
CA ALA A 73 4.72 -2.27 -4.71
C ALA A 73 4.55 -3.29 -3.57
N ARG A 74 5.62 -4.05 -3.28
CA ARG A 74 5.65 -5.16 -2.33
C ARG A 74 5.94 -4.66 -0.92
N VAL A 75 4.92 -4.66 -0.06
CA VAL A 75 5.02 -4.12 1.29
C VAL A 75 6.04 -4.86 2.16
N PHE A 76 6.03 -6.20 2.17
CA PHE A 76 6.97 -6.97 2.99
C PHE A 76 8.40 -7.03 2.45
N GLN A 77 8.61 -6.62 1.20
CA GLN A 77 9.92 -6.61 0.57
C GLN A 77 10.46 -5.19 0.40
N ASN A 78 9.66 -4.17 0.66
CA ASN A 78 9.95 -2.75 0.45
C ASN A 78 10.59 -2.49 -0.93
N ARG A 79 9.92 -2.90 -1.99
CA ARG A 79 10.39 -2.77 -3.38
C ARG A 79 9.22 -2.75 -4.37
N VAL A 80 9.49 -2.37 -5.59
CA VAL A 80 8.52 -2.43 -6.69
C VAL A 80 8.93 -3.49 -7.70
N TRP A 81 7.94 -4.18 -8.23
CA TRP A 81 8.07 -5.13 -9.33
C TRP A 81 7.27 -4.65 -10.52
N TRP A 82 7.76 -4.96 -11.72
CA TRP A 82 7.00 -4.78 -12.97
C TRP A 82 6.88 -6.12 -13.68
N VAL A 83 5.73 -6.35 -14.28
CA VAL A 83 5.44 -7.53 -15.11
C VAL A 83 4.91 -7.03 -16.44
N ALA A 84 5.70 -7.13 -17.50
CA ALA A 84 5.31 -6.75 -18.85
C ALA A 84 4.18 -7.65 -19.37
N PRO A 85 3.41 -7.20 -20.37
CA PRO A 85 2.41 -8.06 -21.04
C PRO A 85 2.96 -9.38 -21.58
N SER A 86 4.25 -9.39 -21.97
CA SER A 86 4.99 -10.60 -22.38
C SER A 86 5.24 -11.62 -21.26
N GLY A 87 5.03 -11.22 -19.99
CA GLY A 87 5.39 -12.01 -18.81
C GLY A 87 6.81 -11.74 -18.29
N THR A 88 7.61 -10.90 -18.95
CA THR A 88 8.93 -10.49 -18.47
C THR A 88 8.77 -9.72 -17.15
N ARG A 89 9.62 -10.08 -16.17
CA ARG A 89 9.56 -9.49 -14.81
C ARG A 89 10.80 -8.68 -14.52
N ILE A 90 10.62 -7.48 -14.01
CA ILE A 90 11.66 -6.64 -13.43
C ILE A 90 11.42 -6.58 -11.93
N ARG A 91 12.41 -6.95 -11.14
CA ARG A 91 12.39 -6.86 -9.69
C ARG A 91 13.30 -5.73 -9.27
N GLY A 92 12.72 -4.65 -8.77
CA GLY A 92 13.48 -3.53 -8.26
C GLY A 92 14.29 -3.87 -7.00
N ASP A 93 15.24 -3.02 -6.68
CA ASP A 93 16.04 -3.13 -5.47
C ASP A 93 15.20 -2.93 -4.22
N ALA A 94 15.60 -3.54 -3.10
CA ALA A 94 15.00 -3.23 -1.81
C ALA A 94 15.38 -1.81 -1.40
N LEU A 95 14.38 -1.02 -0.97
CA LEU A 95 14.62 0.35 -0.55
C LEU A 95 15.24 0.37 0.86
N PRO A 96 16.20 1.29 1.11
CA PRO A 96 17.00 1.30 2.34
C PRO A 96 16.28 2.00 3.52
N ASP A 97 14.95 1.91 3.59
CA ASP A 97 14.20 2.60 4.62
C ASP A 97 14.20 1.83 5.93
N PRO A 98 14.26 2.52 7.08
CA PRO A 98 14.11 1.89 8.36
C PRO A 98 12.70 1.32 8.53
N VAL A 99 12.60 0.18 9.18
CA VAL A 99 11.33 -0.38 9.63
C VAL A 99 10.89 0.37 10.87
N LEU A 100 9.75 1.04 10.81
CA LEU A 100 9.20 1.79 11.94
C LEU A 100 8.31 0.88 12.80
N PRO A 101 8.47 0.86 14.15
CA PRO A 101 7.54 0.15 15.01
C PRO A 101 6.18 0.83 15.04
N VAL A 102 5.13 0.06 15.33
CA VAL A 102 3.83 0.61 15.73
C VAL A 102 3.92 0.97 17.20
N THR A 103 3.82 2.27 17.50
CA THR A 103 3.92 2.81 18.88
C THR A 103 2.55 2.89 19.56
N ASP A 104 2.54 3.20 20.86
CA ASP A 104 1.28 3.41 21.57
C ASP A 104 0.56 4.68 21.09
N GLU A 105 1.30 5.72 20.69
CA GLU A 105 0.73 6.91 20.07
C GLU A 105 0.03 6.60 18.73
N ASP A 106 0.58 5.68 17.93
CA ASP A 106 -0.08 5.23 16.70
C ASP A 106 -1.41 4.53 16.99
N ARG A 107 -1.44 3.72 18.05
CA ARG A 107 -2.66 3.03 18.52
C ARG A 107 -3.70 4.03 19.02
N GLU A 108 -3.28 5.03 19.79
CA GLU A 108 -4.17 6.10 20.25
C GLU A 108 -4.80 6.90 19.10
N ILE A 109 -4.02 7.22 18.05
CA ILE A 109 -4.56 7.85 16.84
C ILE A 109 -5.57 6.93 16.14
N PHE A 110 -5.28 5.64 16.05
CA PHE A 110 -6.21 4.67 15.50
C PHE A 110 -7.52 4.63 16.28
N TYR A 111 -7.47 4.60 17.61
CA TYR A 111 -8.67 4.59 18.47
C TYR A 111 -9.51 5.88 18.34
N ARG A 112 -8.86 7.02 18.14
CA ARG A 112 -9.58 8.30 17.94
C ARG A 112 -10.42 8.34 16.65
N GLN A 113 -10.20 7.45 15.71
CA GLN A 113 -11.02 7.34 14.50
C GLN A 113 -12.41 6.74 14.78
N PHE A 114 -12.58 6.11 15.93
CA PHE A 114 -13.84 5.49 16.34
C PHE A 114 -14.65 6.41 17.25
N PRO A 115 -16.00 6.44 17.10
CA PRO A 115 -16.87 7.08 18.06
C PRO A 115 -16.64 6.52 19.48
N PRO A 116 -16.88 7.33 20.55
CA PRO A 116 -16.61 6.91 21.93
C PRO A 116 -17.24 5.58 22.31
N GLU A 117 -18.44 5.29 21.84
CA GLU A 117 -19.21 4.06 22.11
C GLU A 117 -18.59 2.79 21.48
N LEU A 118 -17.78 2.93 20.46
CA LEU A 118 -17.10 1.81 19.78
C LEU A 118 -15.65 1.62 20.24
N ARG A 119 -15.09 2.50 21.06
CA ARG A 119 -13.68 2.44 21.49
C ARG A 119 -13.37 1.16 22.27
N GLY A 120 -14.26 0.73 23.16
CA GLY A 120 -14.06 -0.54 23.91
C GLY A 120 -13.99 -1.79 23.01
N SER A 121 -14.59 -1.75 21.83
CA SER A 121 -14.42 -2.79 20.83
C SER A 121 -13.11 -2.62 20.04
N ALA A 122 -12.71 -1.38 19.78
CA ALA A 122 -11.47 -1.06 19.08
C ALA A 122 -10.22 -1.46 19.91
N GLU A 123 -10.28 -1.39 21.24
CA GLU A 123 -9.20 -1.83 22.16
C GLU A 123 -8.86 -3.32 22.04
N LYS A 124 -9.78 -4.14 21.51
CA LYS A 124 -9.57 -5.56 21.26
C LYS A 124 -8.89 -5.87 19.93
N VAL A 125 -8.64 -4.84 19.13
CA VAL A 125 -8.02 -4.98 17.80
C VAL A 125 -6.55 -5.37 17.93
N ASN A 126 -6.13 -6.37 17.18
CA ASN A 126 -4.73 -6.74 17.09
C ASN A 126 -3.98 -5.79 16.15
N PHE A 127 -2.85 -5.28 16.59
CA PHE A 127 -1.99 -4.40 15.79
C PHE A 127 -0.83 -5.15 15.18
N ALA A 128 -0.36 -4.67 14.04
CA ALA A 128 0.94 -5.06 13.51
C ALA A 128 2.06 -4.61 14.47
N ILE A 129 3.17 -5.33 14.45
CA ILE A 129 4.36 -4.98 15.25
C ILE A 129 5.08 -3.78 14.64
N VAL A 130 5.07 -3.71 13.30
CA VAL A 130 5.75 -2.67 12.52
C VAL A 130 4.79 -2.03 11.53
N LYS A 131 5.02 -0.76 11.25
CA LYS A 131 4.35 -0.04 10.17
C LYS A 131 4.78 -0.58 8.82
N PRO A 132 3.91 -0.50 7.79
CA PRO A 132 4.34 -0.78 6.43
C PRO A 132 5.46 0.20 6.02
N PRO A 133 6.39 -0.18 5.15
CA PRO A 133 7.44 0.73 4.69
C PRO A 133 6.89 1.89 3.85
N PHE A 134 5.69 1.73 3.28
CA PHE A 134 4.94 2.76 2.56
C PHE A 134 3.44 2.57 2.75
N GLU A 135 2.70 3.65 2.69
CA GLU A 135 1.23 3.67 2.87
C GLU A 135 0.49 3.73 1.54
N ARG A 136 1.07 4.42 0.57
CA ARG A 136 0.47 4.68 -0.74
C ARG A 136 1.48 4.47 -1.87
N ALA A 137 0.96 4.25 -3.07
CA ALA A 137 1.73 4.20 -4.30
C ALA A 137 0.94 4.86 -5.43
N VAL A 138 1.61 5.69 -6.22
CA VAL A 138 1.05 6.38 -7.39
C VAL A 138 1.96 6.15 -8.57
N ALA A 139 1.39 5.72 -9.70
CA ALA A 139 2.14 5.57 -10.94
C ALA A 139 2.25 6.92 -11.66
N ALA A 140 3.44 7.27 -12.12
CA ALA A 140 3.67 8.40 -13.01
C ALA A 140 3.48 8.00 -14.48
N PRO A 141 3.22 8.97 -15.39
CA PRO A 141 3.00 8.68 -16.81
C PRO A 141 4.19 8.01 -17.52
N ASP A 142 5.40 8.22 -17.05
CA ASP A 142 6.63 7.56 -17.55
C ASP A 142 6.81 6.13 -17.04
N GLY A 143 5.92 5.69 -16.14
CA GLY A 143 5.93 4.38 -15.53
C GLY A 143 6.77 4.26 -14.27
N ALA A 144 7.34 5.34 -13.76
CA ALA A 144 7.90 5.38 -12.41
C ALA A 144 6.79 5.22 -11.37
N ILE A 145 7.12 4.64 -10.22
CA ILE A 145 6.19 4.47 -9.11
C ILE A 145 6.66 5.32 -7.93
N TRP A 146 5.77 6.15 -7.45
CA TRP A 146 5.99 7.01 -6.29
C TRP A 146 5.37 6.37 -5.05
N LEU A 147 6.22 6.09 -4.04
CA LEU A 147 5.83 5.48 -2.78
C LEU A 147 5.80 6.52 -1.66
N GLU A 148 4.64 6.72 -1.03
CA GLU A 148 4.55 7.50 0.21
C GLU A 148 5.05 6.68 1.37
N LYS A 149 6.11 7.14 2.01
CA LYS A 149 6.73 6.44 3.16
C LYS A 149 5.88 6.59 4.41
N SER A 150 5.80 5.53 5.20
CA SER A 150 5.24 5.62 6.55
C SER A 150 6.07 6.57 7.41
N ARG A 151 5.40 7.27 8.30
CA ARG A 151 5.99 8.30 9.17
C ARG A 151 6.04 7.86 10.62
N ALA A 152 7.04 8.31 11.34
CA ALA A 152 7.02 8.26 12.80
C ALA A 152 5.91 9.20 13.34
N TYR A 153 5.43 8.90 14.54
CA TYR A 153 4.50 9.79 15.22
C TYR A 153 5.12 11.18 15.37
N GLY A 154 4.32 12.22 15.13
CA GLY A 154 4.77 13.62 15.22
C GLY A 154 5.59 14.14 14.03
N ASP A 155 5.99 13.27 13.09
CA ASP A 155 6.65 13.73 11.87
C ASP A 155 5.66 14.45 10.95
N THR A 156 5.95 15.73 10.67
CA THR A 156 5.12 16.58 9.81
C THR A 156 5.56 16.57 8.34
N LEU A 157 6.68 15.88 8.02
CA LEU A 157 7.17 15.77 6.66
C LEU A 157 6.67 14.49 5.99
N ARG A 158 5.92 14.63 4.92
CA ARG A 158 5.61 13.52 4.02
C ARG A 158 6.80 13.29 3.11
N GLN A 159 7.20 12.04 2.97
CA GLN A 159 8.28 11.63 2.08
C GLN A 159 7.73 10.73 0.99
N TRP A 160 8.02 11.10 -0.25
CA TRP A 160 7.72 10.30 -1.44
C TRP A 160 9.01 9.89 -2.12
N GLN A 161 9.09 8.62 -2.47
CA GLN A 161 10.23 8.04 -3.17
C GLN A 161 9.82 7.65 -4.58
N GLU A 162 10.54 8.16 -5.58
CA GLU A 162 10.36 7.81 -6.98
C GLU A 162 11.23 6.61 -7.34
N ILE A 163 10.60 5.54 -7.78
CA ILE A 163 11.26 4.32 -8.24
C ILE A 163 11.03 4.21 -9.75
N ASN A 164 12.10 4.24 -10.53
CA ASN A 164 11.99 4.12 -11.98
C ASN A 164 11.63 2.72 -12.44
N ARG A 165 11.37 2.53 -13.75
CA ARG A 165 10.99 1.24 -14.34
C ARG A 165 12.07 0.15 -14.26
N THR A 166 13.32 0.51 -13.94
CA THR A 166 14.40 -0.45 -13.69
C THR A 166 14.50 -0.86 -12.23
N GLY A 167 13.65 -0.27 -11.36
CA GLY A 167 13.57 -0.60 -9.95
C GLY A 167 14.54 0.18 -9.06
N VAL A 168 15.14 1.25 -9.58
CA VAL A 168 16.13 2.07 -8.86
C VAL A 168 15.46 3.32 -8.29
N LEU A 169 15.77 3.64 -7.04
CA LEU A 169 15.39 4.91 -6.41
C LEU A 169 16.07 6.08 -7.13
N GLN A 170 15.27 6.99 -7.69
CA GLN A 170 15.76 8.15 -8.46
C GLN A 170 15.82 9.40 -7.61
N ARG A 171 14.77 9.68 -6.86
CA ARG A 171 14.66 10.88 -6.04
C ARG A 171 13.74 10.71 -4.84
N VAL A 172 13.86 11.65 -3.91
CA VAL A 172 13.02 11.74 -2.73
C VAL A 172 12.41 13.15 -2.69
N LEU A 173 11.08 13.22 -2.71
CA LEU A 173 10.33 14.45 -2.50
C LEU A 173 9.89 14.51 -1.03
N ARG A 174 10.14 15.66 -0.38
CA ARG A 174 9.66 15.94 0.98
C ARG A 174 8.72 17.13 0.95
N VAL A 175 7.52 16.94 1.48
CA VAL A 175 6.48 17.97 1.51
C VAL A 175 6.01 18.15 2.94
N ARG A 176 5.91 19.40 3.39
CA ARG A 176 5.30 19.73 4.69
C ARG A 176 3.78 19.75 4.55
N GLY A 177 3.10 19.36 5.63
CA GLY A 177 1.64 19.41 5.72
C GLY A 177 0.97 18.07 5.43
N ASP A 178 -0.35 18.12 5.29
CA ASP A 178 -1.22 16.93 5.17
C ASP A 178 -1.63 16.63 3.73
N GLY A 179 -1.05 17.33 2.77
CA GLY A 179 -1.31 17.12 1.34
C GLY A 179 -0.97 15.70 0.89
N VAL A 180 -1.92 15.06 0.23
CA VAL A 180 -1.79 13.70 -0.32
C VAL A 180 -1.51 13.80 -1.81
N LEU A 181 -0.47 13.14 -2.29
CA LEU A 181 -0.20 13.05 -3.72
C LEU A 181 -1.30 12.23 -4.41
N ILE A 182 -2.00 12.84 -5.36
CA ILE A 182 -3.13 12.22 -6.06
C ILE A 182 -2.84 11.98 -7.55
N ALA A 183 -1.95 12.76 -8.15
CA ALA A 183 -1.59 12.59 -9.54
C ALA A 183 -0.18 13.14 -9.83
N LEU A 184 0.39 12.67 -10.91
CA LEU A 184 1.68 13.07 -11.44
C LEU A 184 1.56 13.38 -12.93
N ALA A 185 2.27 14.43 -13.36
CA ALA A 185 2.52 14.75 -14.76
C ALA A 185 4.01 15.08 -14.93
N PRO A 186 4.53 15.20 -16.16
CA PRO A 186 5.94 15.56 -16.35
C PRO A 186 6.32 16.85 -15.61
N GLY A 187 7.21 16.72 -14.63
CA GLY A 187 7.68 17.85 -13.80
C GLY A 187 6.63 18.43 -12.83
N ILE A 188 5.49 17.80 -12.63
CA ILE A 188 4.40 18.30 -11.79
C ILE A 188 3.85 17.19 -10.87
N ALA A 189 3.68 17.54 -9.59
CA ALA A 189 2.92 16.75 -8.63
C ALA A 189 1.64 17.50 -8.23
N LEU A 190 0.50 16.82 -8.21
CA LEU A 190 -0.78 17.32 -7.74
C LEU A 190 -1.10 16.71 -6.38
N LEU A 191 -1.25 17.56 -5.38
CA LEU A 191 -1.60 17.15 -4.01
C LEU A 191 -3.02 17.62 -3.67
N ALA A 192 -3.75 16.78 -2.95
CA ALA A 192 -5.00 17.17 -2.29
C ALA A 192 -4.71 17.40 -0.81
N GLU A 193 -4.97 18.61 -0.34
CA GLU A 193 -4.80 19.00 1.07
C GLU A 193 -6.18 19.16 1.73
N PRO A 194 -6.41 18.57 2.92
CA PRO A 194 -7.65 18.78 3.65
C PRO A 194 -7.88 20.27 3.93
N PHE A 195 -9.12 20.72 3.78
CA PHE A 195 -9.56 22.07 4.07
C PHE A 195 -10.92 22.00 4.78
N PRO A 196 -11.32 22.96 5.62
CA PRO A 196 -12.57 22.88 6.41
C PRO A 196 -13.81 22.48 5.61
N ASP A 197 -13.94 22.98 4.39
CA ASP A 197 -15.10 22.76 3.52
C ASP A 197 -14.81 21.75 2.36
N GLY A 198 -13.73 20.94 2.46
CA GLY A 198 -13.39 19.97 1.42
C GLY A 198 -11.91 19.75 1.23
N HIS A 199 -11.41 19.84 0.00
CA HIS A 199 -9.99 19.67 -0.33
C HIS A 199 -9.50 20.81 -1.22
N ARG A 200 -8.31 21.30 -0.93
CA ARG A 200 -7.58 22.23 -1.80
C ARG A 200 -6.60 21.42 -2.67
N LEU A 201 -6.60 21.69 -3.96
CA LEU A 201 -5.65 21.10 -4.89
C LEU A 201 -4.42 22.03 -5.02
N LEU A 202 -3.26 21.47 -4.76
CA LEU A 202 -1.98 22.16 -4.84
C LEU A 202 -1.12 21.54 -5.93
N THR A 203 -0.54 22.39 -6.77
CA THR A 203 0.39 21.96 -7.82
C THR A 203 1.81 22.31 -7.42
N TYR A 204 2.69 21.32 -7.41
CA TYR A 204 4.12 21.48 -7.13
C TYR A 204 4.93 21.16 -8.37
N ARG A 205 5.94 21.98 -8.63
CA ARG A 205 6.96 21.64 -9.64
C ARG A 205 7.95 20.65 -9.03
N ILE A 206 8.16 19.55 -9.73
CA ILE A 206 9.19 18.56 -9.37
C ILE A 206 10.46 19.00 -10.12
N PRO A 207 11.56 19.33 -9.42
CA PRO A 207 12.83 19.63 -10.07
C PRO A 207 13.27 18.47 -10.96
N GLN A 208 13.77 18.78 -12.14
CA GLN A 208 14.33 17.78 -13.06
C GLN A 208 15.71 17.32 -12.61
#